data_a361bd2d320f50f180269dd9d71fbe23
#
_entry.id   a361bd2d320f50f180269dd9d71fbe23
#
_cell.length_a   1.000
_cell.length_b   1.000
_cell.length_c   1.000
_cell.angle_alpha   90.00
_cell.angle_beta   90.00
_cell.angle_gamma   90.00
#
_symmetry.space_group_name_H-M   'P 1'
#
loop_
_entity.id
_entity.type
_entity.pdbx_description
1 polymer ?
#
loop_
_entity_poly.entity_id
_entity_poly.type
_entity_poly.pdbx_seq_one_letter_code
_entity_poly.pdbx_strand_id
1 'polypeptide(L)'
;VNSVHPGFVGTDMVRDGLRQAVENGLMPGENEAIEILTMQTPIGRLGVPRDIANAVLFLASEESAWMTGAELVVDGGYTAQ
;
A
#
# COMPACT_ATOMS: atom_id res chain seq x y z
N VAL A 1 17.33 2.32 13.25
CA VAL A 1 16.84 1.84 11.95
C VAL A 1 15.39 1.39 12.10
N ASN A 2 14.54 1.85 11.20
CA ASN A 2 13.13 1.50 11.13
C ASN A 2 12.79 1.04 9.71
N SER A 3 11.66 0.37 9.55
CA SER A 3 11.21 -0.08 8.25
C SER A 3 9.77 0.38 7.97
N VAL A 4 9.45 0.56 6.68
CA VAL A 4 8.10 0.92 6.23
C VAL A 4 7.53 -0.27 5.46
N HIS A 5 6.31 -0.68 5.82
CA HIS A 5 5.62 -1.81 5.21
C HIS A 5 4.35 -1.30 4.52
N PRO A 6 4.41 -1.01 3.21
CA PRO A 6 3.25 -0.49 2.49
C PRO A 6 2.25 -1.60 2.16
N GLY A 7 1.00 -1.21 2.00
CA GLY A 7 -0.03 -2.07 1.43
C GLY A 7 -0.15 -1.85 -0.08
N PHE A 8 -1.38 -1.93 -0.59
CA PHE A 8 -1.62 -1.73 -2.02
C PHE A 8 -1.62 -0.24 -2.36
N VAL A 9 -0.63 0.16 -3.15
CA VAL A 9 -0.47 1.54 -3.62
C VAL A 9 -0.76 1.57 -5.12
N GLY A 10 -1.65 2.49 -5.54
CA GLY A 10 -2.08 2.61 -6.93
C GLY A 10 -1.01 3.21 -7.84
N THR A 11 0.08 2.48 -8.03
CA THR A 11 1.18 2.86 -8.92
C THR A 11 1.06 2.15 -10.26
N ASP A 12 1.81 2.61 -11.25
CA ASP A 12 1.86 1.95 -12.56
C ASP A 12 2.31 0.49 -12.44
N MET A 13 3.26 0.21 -11.54
CA MET A 13 3.74 -1.15 -11.31
C MET A 13 2.60 -2.06 -10.82
N VAL A 14 1.80 -1.59 -9.87
CA VAL A 14 0.65 -2.35 -9.35
C VAL A 14 -0.40 -2.53 -10.44
N ARG A 15 -0.68 -1.48 -11.21
CA ARG A 15 -1.65 -1.55 -12.32
C ARG A 15 -1.20 -2.53 -13.40
N ASP A 16 0.10 -2.55 -13.74
CA ASP A 16 0.65 -3.51 -14.70
C ASP A 16 0.53 -4.94 -14.17
N GLY A 17 0.79 -5.16 -12.89
CA GLY A 17 0.60 -6.47 -12.26
C GLY A 17 -0.86 -6.93 -12.32
N LEU A 18 -1.81 -6.03 -12.06
CA LEU A 18 -3.23 -6.34 -12.17
C LEU A 18 -3.63 -6.66 -13.61
N ARG A 19 -3.10 -5.94 -14.58
CA ARG A 19 -3.37 -6.19 -15.99
C ARG A 19 -2.88 -7.57 -16.40
N GLN A 20 -1.68 -7.96 -15.97
CA GLN A 20 -1.15 -9.30 -16.22
C GLN A 20 -2.01 -10.38 -15.57
N ALA A 21 -2.50 -10.15 -14.35
CA ALA A 21 -3.39 -11.10 -13.69
C ALA A 21 -4.69 -11.28 -14.46
N VAL A 22 -5.23 -10.22 -15.04
CA VAL A 22 -6.42 -10.28 -15.91
C VAL A 22 -6.13 -11.10 -17.17
N GLU A 23 -5.00 -10.82 -17.84
CA GLU A 23 -4.60 -11.53 -19.05
C GLU A 23 -4.40 -13.02 -18.79
N ASN A 24 -3.92 -13.39 -17.59
CA ASN A 24 -3.70 -14.77 -17.20
C ASN A 24 -4.94 -15.46 -16.62
N GLY A 25 -6.09 -14.78 -16.64
CA GLY A 25 -7.35 -15.34 -16.16
C GLY A 25 -7.48 -15.41 -14.64
N LEU A 26 -6.58 -14.78 -13.89
CA LEU A 26 -6.62 -14.79 -12.42
C LEU A 26 -7.61 -13.77 -11.86
N MET A 27 -7.95 -12.73 -12.62
CA MET A 27 -8.87 -11.68 -12.24
C MET A 27 -9.85 -11.43 -13.38
N PRO A 28 -11.12 -11.04 -13.08
CA PRO A 28 -12.14 -10.85 -14.11
C PRO A 28 -11.93 -9.60 -14.96
N GLY A 29 -11.27 -8.56 -14.42
CA GLY A 29 -11.02 -7.31 -15.12
C GLY A 29 -10.15 -6.42 -14.25
N GLU A 30 -9.52 -5.38 -14.85
CA GLU A 30 -8.64 -4.47 -14.12
C GLU A 30 -9.44 -3.65 -13.09
N ASN A 31 -10.59 -3.10 -13.48
CA ASN A 31 -11.42 -2.31 -12.56
C ASN A 31 -11.97 -3.18 -11.42
N GLU A 32 -12.39 -4.40 -11.72
CA GLU A 32 -12.88 -5.35 -10.73
C GLU A 32 -11.77 -5.76 -9.75
N ALA A 33 -10.55 -5.92 -10.26
CA ALA A 33 -9.39 -6.22 -9.41
C ALA A 33 -9.11 -5.09 -8.44
N ILE A 34 -9.12 -3.84 -8.92
CA ILE A 34 -8.94 -2.66 -8.07
C ILE A 34 -10.05 -2.58 -7.02
N GLU A 35 -11.28 -2.86 -7.41
CA GLU A 35 -12.42 -2.85 -6.51
C GLU A 35 -12.26 -3.90 -5.40
N ILE A 36 -11.81 -5.10 -5.74
CA ILE A 36 -11.55 -6.16 -4.76
C ILE A 36 -10.49 -5.72 -3.76
N LEU A 37 -9.37 -5.16 -4.22
CA LEU A 37 -8.31 -4.66 -3.33
C LEU A 37 -8.81 -3.52 -2.45
N THR A 38 -9.62 -2.64 -3.00
CA THR A 38 -10.22 -1.53 -2.25
C THR A 38 -11.13 -2.05 -1.14
N MET A 39 -11.93 -3.07 -1.43
CA MET A 39 -12.82 -3.67 -0.44
C MET A 39 -12.05 -4.35 0.69
N GLN A 40 -10.87 -4.90 0.40
CA GLN A 40 -10.01 -5.54 1.38
C GLN A 40 -9.22 -4.53 2.22
N THR A 41 -9.28 -3.26 1.87
CA THR A 41 -8.58 -2.18 2.57
C THR A 41 -9.59 -1.39 3.40
N PRO A 42 -9.56 -1.49 4.76
CA PRO A 42 -10.59 -0.86 5.61
C PRO A 42 -10.79 0.64 5.38
N ILE A 43 -9.74 1.39 5.03
CA ILE A 43 -9.88 2.82 4.71
C ILE A 43 -10.74 3.04 3.46
N GLY A 44 -10.85 2.05 2.57
CA GLY A 44 -11.76 2.12 1.43
C GLY A 44 -11.16 2.72 0.17
N ARG A 45 -9.84 2.80 0.08
CA ARG A 45 -9.14 3.23 -1.13
C ARG A 45 -7.76 2.60 -1.19
N LEU A 46 -7.19 2.51 -2.37
CA LEU A 46 -5.76 2.20 -2.51
C LEU A 46 -4.93 3.38 -2.00
N GLY A 47 -3.74 3.10 -1.54
CA GLY A 47 -2.79 4.14 -1.19
C GLY A 47 -2.34 4.90 -2.44
N VAL A 48 -1.80 6.09 -2.23
CA VAL A 48 -1.10 6.84 -3.27
C VAL A 48 0.37 6.95 -2.83
N PRO A 49 1.31 7.19 -3.77
CA PRO A 49 2.73 7.28 -3.40
C PRO A 49 3.03 8.25 -2.25
N ARG A 50 2.26 9.34 -2.15
CA ARG A 50 2.40 10.30 -1.05
C ARG A 50 2.15 9.69 0.32
N ASP A 51 1.25 8.71 0.42
CA ASP A 51 0.98 8.05 1.70
C ASP A 51 2.24 7.38 2.25
N ILE A 52 3.02 6.76 1.36
CA ILE A 52 4.29 6.12 1.74
C ILE A 52 5.39 7.16 1.93
N ALA A 53 5.45 8.17 1.06
CA ALA A 53 6.43 9.24 1.17
C ALA A 53 6.30 9.99 2.50
N ASN A 54 5.08 10.25 2.98
CA ASN A 54 4.84 10.88 4.26
C ASN A 54 5.36 10.04 5.43
N ALA A 55 5.21 8.72 5.36
CA ALA A 55 5.74 7.82 6.38
C ALA A 55 7.27 7.83 6.39
N VAL A 56 7.89 7.80 5.21
CA VAL A 56 9.35 7.88 5.08
C VAL A 56 9.86 9.22 5.61
N LEU A 57 9.18 10.31 5.27
CA LEU A 57 9.54 11.65 5.75
C LEU A 57 9.48 11.71 7.27
N PHE A 58 8.45 11.17 7.90
CA PHE A 58 8.33 11.11 9.34
C PHE A 58 9.51 10.35 9.96
N LEU A 59 9.84 9.16 9.44
CA LEU A 59 10.94 8.35 9.96
C LEU A 59 12.31 8.99 9.73
N ALA A 60 12.45 9.81 8.69
CA ALA A 60 13.69 10.53 8.40
C ALA A 60 13.82 11.83 9.20
N SER A 61 12.75 12.27 9.86
CA SER A 61 12.71 13.55 10.58
C SER A 61 13.07 13.35 12.05
N GLU A 62 13.35 14.48 12.74
CA GLU A 62 13.61 14.46 14.17
C GLU A 62 12.36 14.12 14.99
N GLU A 63 11.17 14.19 14.38
CA GLU A 63 9.95 13.79 15.07
C GLU A 63 9.95 12.31 15.44
N SER A 64 10.74 11.47 14.76
CA SER A 64 10.91 10.07 15.08
C SER A 64 12.23 9.77 15.84
N ALA A 65 12.83 10.78 16.45
CA ALA A 65 14.17 10.65 17.06
C ALA A 65 14.26 9.59 18.15
N TRP A 66 13.16 9.29 18.84
CA TRP A 66 13.12 8.29 19.91
C TRP A 66 12.70 6.90 19.39
N MET A 67 12.74 6.67 18.07
CA MET A 67 12.30 5.42 17.43
C MET A 67 13.46 4.66 16.82
N THR A 68 13.54 3.36 17.12
CA THR A 68 14.43 2.43 16.40
C THR A 68 13.83 1.03 16.46
N GLY A 69 14.07 0.24 15.42
CA GLY A 69 13.56 -1.13 15.33
C GLY A 69 12.06 -1.21 15.07
N ALA A 70 11.40 -0.09 14.74
CA ALA A 70 9.96 -0.09 14.50
C ALA A 70 9.63 -0.53 13.07
N GLU A 71 8.51 -1.24 12.94
CA GLU A 71 7.90 -1.58 11.65
C GLU A 71 6.66 -0.69 11.49
N LEU A 72 6.74 0.30 10.59
CA LEU A 72 5.64 1.21 10.35
C LEU A 72 4.79 0.68 9.20
N VAL A 73 3.62 0.15 9.53
CA VAL A 73 2.69 -0.40 8.54
C VAL A 73 1.82 0.73 8.01
N VAL A 74 1.83 0.91 6.68
CA VAL A 74 1.06 1.96 5.99
C VAL A 74 0.26 1.29 4.88
N ASP A 75 -0.85 0.67 5.25
CA ASP A 75 -1.60 -0.21 4.36
C ASP A 75 -3.12 0.02 4.39
N GLY A 76 -3.56 1.15 4.94
CA GLY A 76 -4.99 1.45 5.05
C GLY A 76 -5.77 0.46 5.91
N GLY A 77 -5.09 -0.30 6.75
CA GLY A 77 -5.70 -1.28 7.66
C GLY A 77 -5.76 -2.70 7.12
N TYR A 78 -5.15 -2.97 5.95
CA TYR A 78 -5.21 -4.29 5.31
C TYR A 78 -4.78 -5.43 6.25
N THR A 79 -3.65 -5.26 6.96
CA THR A 79 -3.14 -6.30 7.87
C THR A 79 -3.80 -6.30 9.24
N ALA A 80 -4.63 -5.31 9.54
CA ALA A 80 -5.32 -5.21 10.83
C ALA A 80 -6.63 -5.99 10.87
N GLN A 81 -6.98 -6.64 9.78
CA GLN A 81 -8.22 -7.42 9.68
C GLN A 81 -8.10 -8.77 10.38
#